data_fe7e0f84f6ea86089f5c0792d5ba5e80
#
_entry.id   fe7e0f84f6ea86089f5c0792d5ba5e80
#
_cell.length_a   1.000
_cell.length_b   1.000
_cell.length_c   1.000
_cell.angle_alpha   90.00
_cell.angle_beta   90.00
_cell.angle_gamma   90.00
#
_symmetry.space_group_name_H-M   'P 1'
#
loop_
_entity.id
_entity.type
_entity.pdbx_description
1 polymer ?
#
loop_
_entity_poly.entity_id
_entity_poly.type
_entity_poly.pdbx_seq_one_letter_code
_entity_poly.pdbx_strand_id
1 'polypeptide(L)'
;MNSLLVDSGFWYAFHSPRDQYHEKAIEYGVYLENACIIFPYPTLYEILNTAFVKSKTSLGRMEELVNAPNTRCINDSKYLTSAMKLTFEKGNNKSLVDNIIRLMLDDDTLRIDGLITFNARDFYDVCAIRNIELISD
;
A
#
# COMPACT_ATOMS: atom_id res chain seq x y z
N MET A 1 13.55 -12.81 -3.47
CA MET A 1 12.98 -11.75 -2.62
C MET A 1 11.62 -11.38 -3.15
N ASN A 2 10.60 -11.48 -2.32
CA ASN A 2 9.25 -11.10 -2.71
C ASN A 2 9.09 -9.59 -2.78
N SER A 3 8.27 -9.13 -3.73
CA SER A 3 7.91 -7.73 -3.86
C SER A 3 6.51 -7.53 -3.28
N LEU A 4 6.41 -6.76 -2.20
CA LEU A 4 5.17 -6.55 -1.47
C LEU A 4 4.73 -5.10 -1.58
N LEU A 5 3.55 -4.89 -2.16
CA LEU A 5 2.88 -3.59 -2.13
C LEU A 5 2.19 -3.45 -0.78
N VAL A 6 2.39 -2.33 -0.11
CA VAL A 6 1.86 -2.10 1.22
C VAL A 6 0.94 -0.89 1.19
N ASP A 7 -0.30 -1.10 1.63
CA ASP A 7 -1.32 -0.06 1.68
C ASP A 7 -1.08 0.92 2.85
N SER A 8 -1.57 2.13 2.72
CA SER A 8 -1.38 3.19 3.72
C SER A 8 -1.90 2.82 5.10
N GLY A 9 -3.04 2.14 5.18
CA GLY A 9 -3.63 1.72 6.46
C GLY A 9 -2.72 0.83 7.28
N PHE A 10 -1.90 0.00 6.62
CA PHE A 10 -0.89 -0.79 7.32
C PHE A 10 0.14 0.10 8.00
N TRP A 11 0.64 1.11 7.30
CA TRP A 11 1.66 1.99 7.87
C TRP A 11 1.13 2.79 9.05
N TYR A 12 -0.12 3.26 8.99
CA TYR A 12 -0.76 3.92 10.13
C TYR A 12 -0.82 2.98 11.33
N ALA A 13 -1.31 1.78 11.12
CA ALA A 13 -1.43 0.79 12.20
C ALA A 13 -0.06 0.42 12.77
N PHE A 14 0.94 0.26 11.90
CA PHE A 14 2.29 -0.13 12.30
C PHE A 14 2.94 0.91 13.23
N HIS A 15 2.70 2.19 12.96
CA HIS A 15 3.30 3.30 13.71
C HIS A 15 2.44 3.82 14.86
N SER A 16 1.18 3.39 14.98
CA SER A 16 0.25 3.89 16.00
C SER A 16 -0.19 2.79 16.94
N PRO A 17 0.35 2.75 18.19
CA PRO A 17 -0.06 1.73 19.16
C PRO A 17 -1.56 1.75 19.51
N ARG A 18 -2.25 2.86 19.22
CA ARG A 18 -3.69 2.98 19.49
C ARG A 18 -4.57 2.52 18.35
N ASP A 19 -4.00 2.22 17.18
CA ASP A 19 -4.77 1.74 16.04
C ASP A 19 -5.31 0.34 16.32
N GLN A 20 -6.56 0.09 15.92
CA GLN A 20 -7.20 -1.22 16.15
C GLN A 20 -6.45 -2.39 15.51
N TYR A 21 -5.67 -2.11 14.46
CA TYR A 21 -4.90 -3.13 13.73
C TYR A 21 -3.42 -3.13 14.10
N HIS A 22 -3.03 -2.41 15.14
CA HIS A 22 -1.61 -2.28 15.49
C HIS A 22 -0.92 -3.63 15.71
N GLU A 23 -1.54 -4.52 16.50
CA GLU A 23 -0.95 -5.84 16.79
C GLU A 23 -0.79 -6.68 15.52
N LYS A 24 -1.80 -6.66 14.65
CA LYS A 24 -1.72 -7.34 13.36
C LYS A 24 -0.65 -6.74 12.45
N ALA A 25 -0.52 -5.41 12.46
CA ALA A 25 0.52 -4.75 11.67
C ALA A 25 1.92 -5.16 12.14
N ILE A 26 2.14 -5.23 13.44
CA ILE A 26 3.41 -5.71 14.00
C ILE A 26 3.67 -7.17 13.56
N GLU A 27 2.66 -8.01 13.62
CA GLU A 27 2.76 -9.41 13.16
C GLU A 27 3.12 -9.48 11.68
N TYR A 28 2.42 -8.72 10.83
CA TYR A 28 2.67 -8.71 9.38
C TYR A 28 3.99 -8.03 9.01
N GLY A 29 4.53 -7.20 9.89
CA GLY A 29 5.82 -6.57 9.68
C GLY A 29 6.96 -7.55 9.45
N VAL A 30 6.80 -8.79 9.92
CA VAL A 30 7.78 -9.86 9.70
C VAL A 30 7.96 -10.15 8.20
N TYR A 31 6.89 -10.04 7.41
CA TYR A 31 6.96 -10.26 5.96
C TYR A 31 7.86 -9.25 5.25
N LEU A 32 8.07 -8.07 5.86
CA LEU A 32 8.85 -7.01 5.25
C LEU A 32 10.36 -7.19 5.39
N GLU A 33 10.81 -8.03 6.30
CA GLU A 33 12.23 -8.14 6.67
C GLU A 33 13.14 -8.50 5.50
N ASN A 34 12.68 -9.35 4.58
CA ASN A 34 13.46 -9.77 3.43
C ASN A 34 12.71 -9.53 2.12
N ALA A 35 11.87 -8.50 2.09
CA ALA A 35 11.06 -8.19 0.93
C ALA A 35 11.53 -6.92 0.24
N CYS A 36 11.21 -6.81 -1.04
CA CYS A 36 11.20 -5.53 -1.74
C CYS A 36 9.88 -4.84 -1.42
N ILE A 37 9.95 -3.67 -0.78
CA ILE A 37 8.75 -2.92 -0.39
C ILE A 37 8.38 -1.97 -1.51
N ILE A 38 7.12 -2.01 -1.93
CA ILE A 38 6.59 -1.14 -2.97
C ILE A 38 5.70 -0.08 -2.34
N PHE A 39 6.06 1.18 -2.55
CA PHE A 39 5.27 2.34 -2.15
C PHE A 39 4.67 3.00 -3.39
N PRO A 40 3.38 2.84 -3.65
CA PRO A 40 2.71 3.71 -4.63
C PRO A 40 2.78 5.16 -4.16
N TYR A 41 2.99 6.11 -5.08
CA TYR A 41 3.00 7.53 -4.72
C TYR A 41 1.77 7.96 -3.91
N PRO A 42 0.54 7.54 -4.28
CA PRO A 42 -0.63 7.94 -3.48
C PRO A 42 -0.56 7.50 -2.02
N THR A 43 0.03 6.34 -1.71
CA THR A 43 0.16 5.92 -0.30
C THR A 43 1.12 6.83 0.45
N LEU A 44 2.16 7.35 -0.21
CA LEU A 44 3.07 8.32 0.40
C LEU A 44 2.34 9.63 0.72
N TYR A 45 1.46 10.09 -0.19
CA TYR A 45 0.67 11.30 0.05
C TYR A 45 -0.26 11.12 1.25
N GLU A 46 -0.83 9.94 1.42
CA GLU A 46 -1.70 9.65 2.55
C GLU A 46 -0.93 9.52 3.86
N ILE A 47 0.19 8.82 3.86
CA ILE A 47 0.98 8.56 5.07
C ILE A 47 1.67 9.83 5.56
N LEU A 48 2.38 10.54 4.67
CA LEU A 48 3.20 11.69 5.04
C LEU A 48 2.36 12.97 5.16
N ASN A 49 1.22 12.85 5.85
CA ASN A 49 0.32 13.96 6.09
C ASN A 49 0.78 14.80 7.30
N THR A 50 0.11 15.92 7.53
CA THR A 50 0.47 16.87 8.57
C THR A 50 0.56 16.25 9.97
N ALA A 51 -0.36 15.36 10.31
CA ALA A 51 -0.36 14.73 11.63
C ALA A 51 0.83 13.78 11.81
N PHE A 52 1.11 12.97 10.79
CA PHE A 52 2.17 11.97 10.83
C PHE A 52 3.56 12.61 10.93
N VAL A 53 3.80 13.67 10.14
CA VAL A 53 5.13 14.32 10.11
C VAL A 53 5.50 15.02 11.40
N LYS A 54 4.54 15.23 12.30
CA LYS A 54 4.81 15.79 13.64
C LYS A 54 5.45 14.77 14.58
N SER A 55 5.32 13.49 14.30
CA SER A 55 6.00 12.45 15.06
C SER A 55 7.40 12.23 14.48
N LYS A 56 8.41 12.78 15.12
CA LYS A 56 9.80 12.68 14.64
C LYS A 56 10.29 11.24 14.55
N THR A 57 9.88 10.37 15.47
CA THR A 57 10.27 8.96 15.46
C THR A 57 9.64 8.24 14.27
N SER A 58 8.34 8.42 14.05
CA SER A 58 7.63 7.79 12.92
C SER A 58 8.13 8.31 11.58
N LEU A 59 8.35 9.62 11.49
CA LEU A 59 8.85 10.25 10.28
C LEU A 59 10.25 9.72 9.92
N GLY A 60 11.14 9.60 10.90
CA GLY A 60 12.49 9.07 10.68
C GLY A 60 12.48 7.63 10.21
N ARG A 61 11.60 6.78 10.79
CA ARG A 61 11.46 5.39 10.36
C ARG A 61 10.95 5.28 8.94
N MET A 62 9.97 6.11 8.57
CA MET A 62 9.44 6.11 7.19
C MET A 62 10.49 6.60 6.21
N GLU A 63 11.28 7.60 6.56
CA GLU A 63 12.37 8.08 5.71
C GLU A 63 13.37 6.96 5.42
N GLU A 64 13.75 6.20 6.43
CA GLU A 64 14.66 5.06 6.26
C GLU A 64 14.07 4.00 5.33
N LEU A 65 12.79 3.68 5.51
CA LEU A 65 12.10 2.67 4.69
C LEU A 65 11.98 3.11 3.23
N VAL A 66 11.56 4.34 2.99
CA VAL A 66 11.37 4.87 1.64
C VAL A 66 12.70 4.96 0.88
N ASN A 67 13.78 5.26 1.57
CA ASN A 67 15.12 5.40 0.98
C ASN A 67 15.96 4.12 1.03
N ALA A 68 15.42 3.03 1.54
CA ALA A 68 16.15 1.76 1.61
C ALA A 68 16.42 1.19 0.22
N PRO A 69 17.56 0.47 0.02
CA PRO A 69 17.90 -0.09 -1.29
C PRO A 69 16.88 -1.09 -1.84
N ASN A 70 16.13 -1.76 -0.96
CA ASN A 70 15.12 -2.74 -1.32
C ASN A 70 13.73 -2.12 -1.49
N THR A 71 13.62 -0.81 -1.59
CA THR A 71 12.34 -0.11 -1.74
C THR A 71 12.17 0.39 -3.17
N ARG A 72 10.96 0.23 -3.71
CA ARG A 72 10.56 0.83 -4.99
C ARG A 72 9.38 1.75 -4.75
N CYS A 73 9.49 3.00 -5.20
CA CYS A 73 8.39 3.95 -5.20
C CYS A 73 7.82 4.01 -6.62
N ILE A 74 6.52 3.81 -6.76
CA ILE A 74 5.86 3.70 -8.07
C ILE A 74 5.04 4.96 -8.34
N ASN A 75 5.40 5.67 -9.41
CA ASN A 75 4.70 6.85 -9.88
C ASN A 75 3.29 6.46 -10.38
N ASP A 76 2.30 7.24 -10.01
CA ASP A 76 0.91 6.98 -10.34
C ASP A 76 0.45 7.59 -11.66
N SER A 77 1.27 8.40 -12.33
CA SER A 77 0.84 9.15 -13.52
C SER A 77 0.34 8.25 -14.65
N LYS A 78 0.91 7.07 -14.80
CA LYS A 78 0.49 6.09 -15.82
C LYS A 78 -0.95 5.59 -15.59
N TYR A 79 -1.39 5.57 -14.33
CA TYR A 79 -2.68 4.99 -13.93
C TYR A 79 -3.75 6.03 -13.62
N LEU A 80 -3.36 7.28 -13.43
CA LEU A 80 -4.23 8.30 -12.86
C LEU A 80 -5.50 8.54 -13.68
N THR A 81 -5.39 8.72 -14.98
CA THR A 81 -6.54 9.01 -15.84
C THR A 81 -7.55 7.86 -15.83
N SER A 82 -7.08 6.63 -15.96
CA SER A 82 -7.94 5.45 -15.90
C SER A 82 -8.59 5.28 -14.53
N ALA A 83 -7.83 5.53 -13.46
CA ALA A 83 -8.36 5.45 -12.09
C ALA A 83 -9.43 6.50 -11.82
N MET A 84 -9.25 7.72 -12.33
CA MET A 84 -10.26 8.77 -12.22
C MET A 84 -11.56 8.37 -12.91
N LYS A 85 -11.46 7.79 -14.11
CA LYS A 85 -12.62 7.31 -14.84
C LYS A 85 -13.38 6.25 -14.04
N LEU A 86 -12.66 5.29 -13.46
CA LEU A 86 -13.26 4.26 -12.62
C LEU A 86 -13.94 4.85 -11.39
N THR A 87 -13.30 5.83 -10.76
CA THR A 87 -13.82 6.45 -9.54
C THR A 87 -15.16 7.15 -9.78
N PHE A 88 -15.34 7.76 -10.96
CA PHE A 88 -16.58 8.44 -11.32
C PHE A 88 -17.66 7.49 -11.85
N GLU A 89 -17.35 6.24 -12.14
CA GLU A 89 -18.36 5.27 -12.58
C GLU A 89 -19.31 4.91 -11.45
N LYS A 90 -20.62 4.90 -11.75
CA LYS A 90 -21.63 4.48 -10.79
C LYS A 90 -21.42 3.00 -10.45
N GLY A 91 -21.45 2.70 -9.16
CA GLY A 91 -21.30 1.35 -8.67
C GLY A 91 -19.86 0.91 -8.42
N ASN A 92 -18.85 1.71 -8.79
CA ASN A 92 -17.47 1.40 -8.45
C ASN A 92 -17.25 1.46 -6.94
N ASN A 93 -17.69 2.54 -6.31
CA ASN A 93 -17.68 2.74 -4.84
C ASN A 93 -16.28 2.60 -4.19
N LYS A 94 -15.23 2.82 -4.96
CA LYS A 94 -13.86 2.81 -4.44
C LYS A 94 -13.23 4.18 -4.57
N SER A 95 -12.31 4.50 -3.65
CA SER A 95 -11.58 5.76 -3.70
C SER A 95 -10.65 5.81 -4.91
N LEU A 96 -10.21 7.03 -5.26
CA LEU A 96 -9.22 7.21 -6.31
C LEU A 96 -7.93 6.44 -5.99
N VAL A 97 -7.46 6.50 -4.75
CA VAL A 97 -6.24 5.79 -4.34
C VAL A 97 -6.42 4.28 -4.50
N ASP A 98 -7.55 3.73 -4.05
CA ASP A 98 -7.82 2.29 -4.20
C ASP A 98 -7.86 1.89 -5.66
N ASN A 99 -8.47 2.69 -6.52
CA ASN A 99 -8.51 2.41 -7.96
C ASN A 99 -7.11 2.47 -8.59
N ILE A 100 -6.25 3.39 -8.16
CA ILE A 100 -4.85 3.43 -8.61
C ILE A 100 -4.12 2.16 -8.20
N ILE A 101 -4.26 1.75 -6.95
CA ILE A 101 -3.61 0.53 -6.44
C ILE A 101 -4.12 -0.70 -7.19
N ARG A 102 -5.42 -0.79 -7.44
CA ARG A 102 -5.99 -1.90 -8.21
C ARG A 102 -5.39 -1.97 -9.62
N LEU A 103 -5.19 -0.85 -10.29
CA LEU A 103 -4.57 -0.81 -11.61
C LEU A 103 -3.09 -1.22 -11.55
N MET A 104 -2.38 -0.84 -10.49
CA MET A 104 -1.00 -1.27 -10.28
C MET A 104 -0.93 -2.78 -10.06
N LEU A 105 -1.82 -3.34 -9.25
CA LEU A 105 -1.89 -4.79 -9.02
C LEU A 105 -2.19 -5.55 -10.31
N ASP A 106 -3.00 -4.95 -11.19
CA ASP A 106 -3.36 -5.54 -12.47
C ASP A 106 -2.26 -5.40 -13.54
N ASP A 107 -1.24 -4.60 -13.28
CA ASP A 107 -0.12 -4.36 -14.22
C ASP A 107 0.98 -5.41 -13.98
N ASP A 108 1.03 -6.42 -14.85
CA ASP A 108 1.98 -7.53 -14.72
C ASP A 108 3.44 -7.10 -14.90
N THR A 109 3.69 -5.92 -15.46
CA THR A 109 5.06 -5.41 -15.61
C THR A 109 5.68 -4.97 -14.28
N LEU A 110 4.85 -4.74 -13.25
CA LEU A 110 5.35 -4.32 -11.93
C LEU A 110 5.88 -5.47 -11.07
N ARG A 111 5.55 -6.70 -11.36
CA ARG A 111 5.98 -7.90 -10.62
C ARG A 111 5.70 -7.79 -9.12
N ILE A 112 4.43 -7.65 -8.78
CA ILE A 112 3.98 -7.60 -7.39
C ILE A 112 3.64 -9.03 -6.95
N ASP A 113 4.29 -9.52 -5.90
CA ASP A 113 4.06 -10.87 -5.38
C ASP A 113 2.99 -10.91 -4.30
N GLY A 114 2.87 -9.84 -3.53
CA GLY A 114 1.90 -9.78 -2.44
C GLY A 114 1.42 -8.37 -2.17
N LEU A 115 0.28 -8.28 -1.50
CA LEU A 115 -0.32 -7.04 -1.02
C LEU A 115 -0.60 -7.15 0.47
N ILE A 116 -0.11 -6.21 1.26
CA ILE A 116 -0.46 -6.09 2.68
C ILE A 116 -1.48 -4.96 2.82
N THR A 117 -2.68 -5.30 3.29
CA THR A 117 -3.76 -4.33 3.48
C THR A 117 -4.70 -4.80 4.60
N PHE A 118 -5.36 -3.84 5.26
CA PHE A 118 -6.47 -4.15 6.17
C PHE A 118 -7.82 -3.92 5.48
N ASN A 119 -7.81 -3.72 4.16
CA ASN A 119 -9.00 -3.48 3.36
C ASN A 119 -9.09 -4.51 2.22
N ALA A 120 -9.10 -5.79 2.58
CA ALA A 120 -9.09 -6.89 1.63
C ALA A 120 -10.25 -6.83 0.63
N ARG A 121 -11.41 -6.34 1.08
CA ARG A 121 -12.63 -6.25 0.26
C ARG A 121 -12.41 -5.53 -1.06
N ASP A 122 -11.56 -4.50 -1.06
CA ASP A 122 -11.35 -3.66 -2.23
C ASP A 122 -10.32 -4.24 -3.21
N PHE A 123 -9.64 -5.33 -2.85
CA PHE A 123 -8.51 -5.83 -3.64
C PHE A 123 -8.52 -7.34 -3.89
N TYR A 124 -9.34 -8.12 -3.18
CA TYR A 124 -9.21 -9.58 -3.24
C TYR A 124 -9.44 -10.14 -4.65
N ASP A 125 -10.32 -9.53 -5.43
CA ASP A 125 -10.65 -10.00 -6.77
C ASP A 125 -9.47 -9.84 -7.74
N VAL A 126 -8.83 -8.67 -7.75
CA VAL A 126 -7.67 -8.44 -8.61
C VAL A 126 -6.47 -9.28 -8.17
N CYS A 127 -6.28 -9.44 -6.86
CA CYS A 127 -5.21 -10.30 -6.35
C CYS A 127 -5.41 -11.76 -6.75
N ALA A 128 -6.65 -12.26 -6.69
CA ALA A 128 -6.97 -13.62 -7.10
C ALA A 128 -6.69 -13.85 -8.59
N ILE A 129 -7.11 -12.91 -9.44
CA ILE A 129 -6.90 -13.02 -10.90
C ILE A 129 -5.40 -12.99 -11.24
N ARG A 130 -4.62 -12.15 -10.56
CA ARG A 130 -3.20 -11.97 -10.83
C ARG A 130 -2.29 -12.88 -10.02
N ASN A 131 -2.85 -13.75 -9.21
CA ASN A 131 -2.10 -14.66 -8.35
C ASN A 131 -1.16 -13.91 -7.40
N ILE A 132 -1.67 -12.82 -6.82
CA ILE A 132 -0.96 -12.01 -5.83
C ILE A 132 -1.43 -12.45 -4.44
N GLU A 133 -0.49 -12.75 -3.55
CA GLU A 133 -0.81 -13.15 -2.19
C GLU A 133 -1.42 -11.97 -1.44
N LEU A 134 -2.62 -12.16 -0.88
CA LEU A 134 -3.28 -11.14 -0.08
C LEU A 134 -3.00 -11.39 1.38
N ILE A 135 -2.21 -10.51 2.00
CA ILE A 135 -1.87 -10.57 3.43
C ILE A 135 -2.79 -9.58 4.14
N SER A 136 -3.83 -10.08 4.75
CA SER A 136 -4.88 -9.27 5.35
C SER A 136 -5.58 -10.02 6.47
N ASP A 137 -6.25 -9.24 7.28
CA ASP A 137 -7.05 -9.76 8.41
C ASP A 137 -8.46 -10.12 7.98
#